data_2f3cc64641217dbe3026bed5acb9b57f
#
_entry.id   2f3cc64641217dbe3026bed5acb9b57f
#
_cell.length_a   1.000
_cell.length_b   1.000
_cell.length_c   1.000
_cell.angle_alpha   90.00
_cell.angle_beta   90.00
_cell.angle_gamma   90.00
#
_symmetry.space_group_name_H-M   'P 1'
#
loop_
_entity.id
_entity.type
_entity.pdbx_description
1 polymer ?
#
loop_
_entity_poly.entity_id
_entity_poly.type
_entity_poly.pdbx_seq_one_letter_code
_entity_poly.pdbx_strand_id
1 'polypeptide(L)'
;MDKTYLISQSTSLLIVIVISLIFTVLGLYHSRKFKGVNNYLTANRNVGLFSLTTSLVASALGAWILFGPAAAATWGGIGAVIGYSLGTAFPMIFLIYFGKKIRTEFPKGSSLIEFMRKKFGKSLFKLILLMTIFYMFIFLCAEVTAVSVLINYISGTELWITALIVLLATLTYTLYGGLRASIFTDNIQMIVISILLLISIIYILSNTENNFSFEFIEQKNPQLLSGSYAPSYTAGLTFFIAVAATNLFHQGNWQRVYAAKNYQILKQSLLISFFIIVPVVFFMGFTGMVSFSIDPSQRPDLGFFTLLLKEQTQTLSLLIIILGLSLTISTVDTLVNAISSLFVVDGKATFKLNKNTDYLKLSKYFIIAISLVSFFIASKGFDILYLFLLADLFCCAFVYTVFYSFYNKGVNEKVAYVAIIIGLIGGFLLFPFPDFSKSLLVGVLMSKDLFAPFVTQSLLFLSFVVATFFPAIILLIKKN
;
A
#
# COMPACT_ATOMS: atom_id res chain seq x y z
N MET A 1 -32.42 2.33 -15.18
CA MET A 1 -31.82 3.63 -15.51
C MET A 1 -30.48 3.35 -16.14
N ASP A 2 -30.31 3.68 -17.41
CA ASP A 2 -29.02 3.58 -18.08
C ASP A 2 -28.03 4.51 -17.37
N LYS A 3 -26.93 3.95 -16.88
CA LYS A 3 -25.87 4.76 -16.28
C LYS A 3 -25.24 5.63 -17.37
N THR A 4 -25.49 6.92 -17.32
CA THR A 4 -24.78 7.90 -18.15
C THR A 4 -23.34 8.01 -17.66
N TYR A 5 -22.40 7.46 -18.40
CA TYR A 5 -20.98 7.59 -18.10
C TYR A 5 -20.46 8.97 -18.49
N LEU A 6 -19.45 9.45 -17.78
CA LEU A 6 -18.91 10.80 -17.97
C LEU A 6 -18.11 10.95 -19.27
N ILE A 7 -17.51 9.87 -19.73
CA ILE A 7 -16.80 9.82 -21.03
C ILE A 7 -17.07 8.48 -21.73
N SER A 8 -16.86 8.42 -23.03
CA SER A 8 -17.01 7.18 -23.79
C SER A 8 -15.94 6.15 -23.44
N GLN A 9 -16.27 4.87 -23.58
CA GLN A 9 -15.32 3.77 -23.39
C GLN A 9 -14.12 3.90 -24.32
N SER A 10 -14.34 4.30 -25.58
CA SER A 10 -13.27 4.47 -26.58
C SER A 10 -12.28 5.57 -26.17
N THR A 11 -12.78 6.71 -25.67
CA THR A 11 -11.93 7.80 -25.17
C THR A 11 -11.13 7.35 -23.96
N SER A 12 -11.77 6.69 -23.01
CA SER A 12 -11.11 6.17 -21.82
C SER A 12 -10.01 5.18 -22.18
N LEU A 13 -10.30 4.20 -23.04
CA LEU A 13 -9.32 3.19 -23.49
C LEU A 13 -8.14 3.84 -24.21
N LEU A 14 -8.39 4.82 -25.08
CA LEU A 14 -7.31 5.55 -25.74
C LEU A 14 -6.36 6.17 -24.73
N ILE A 15 -6.89 6.82 -23.69
CA ILE A 15 -6.06 7.46 -22.66
C ILE A 15 -5.30 6.43 -21.85
N VAL A 16 -5.96 5.33 -21.42
CA VAL A 16 -5.30 4.24 -20.69
C VAL A 16 -4.13 3.69 -21.50
N ILE A 17 -4.33 3.43 -22.79
CA ILE A 17 -3.28 2.92 -23.68
C ILE A 17 -2.16 3.96 -23.85
N VAL A 18 -2.48 5.22 -24.16
CA VAL A 18 -1.49 6.28 -24.44
C VAL A 18 -0.63 6.53 -23.20
N ILE A 19 -1.24 6.75 -22.03
CA ILE A 19 -0.49 7.01 -20.79
C ILE A 19 0.37 5.80 -20.40
N SER A 20 -0.17 4.59 -20.50
CA SER A 20 0.57 3.36 -20.23
C SER A 20 1.75 3.17 -21.19
N LEU A 21 1.59 3.48 -22.47
CA LEU A 21 2.67 3.43 -23.45
C LEU A 21 3.73 4.50 -23.20
N ILE A 22 3.34 5.73 -22.83
CA ILE A 22 4.30 6.78 -22.47
C ILE A 22 5.22 6.31 -21.35
N PHE A 23 4.69 5.82 -20.23
CA PHE A 23 5.50 5.34 -19.13
C PHE A 23 6.34 4.10 -19.50
N THR A 24 5.79 3.21 -20.32
CA THR A 24 6.54 2.06 -20.84
C THR A 24 7.74 2.48 -21.67
N VAL A 25 7.55 3.40 -22.62
CA VAL A 25 8.61 3.89 -23.50
C VAL A 25 9.67 4.63 -22.70
N LEU A 26 9.27 5.51 -21.78
CA LEU A 26 10.18 6.23 -20.89
C LEU A 26 11.01 5.30 -20.01
N GLY A 27 10.36 4.30 -19.39
CA GLY A 27 11.03 3.30 -18.57
C GLY A 27 12.01 2.45 -19.35
N LEU A 28 11.63 1.95 -20.54
CA LEU A 28 12.51 1.18 -21.42
C LEU A 28 13.68 2.02 -21.97
N TYR A 29 13.42 3.27 -22.38
CA TYR A 29 14.46 4.16 -22.89
C TYR A 29 15.54 4.41 -21.84
N HIS A 30 15.13 4.72 -20.61
CA HIS A 30 16.08 4.94 -19.53
C HIS A 30 16.84 3.67 -19.16
N SER A 31 16.17 2.53 -19.15
CA SER A 31 16.74 1.24 -18.75
C SER A 31 17.88 0.77 -19.67
N ARG A 32 17.82 1.13 -20.96
CA ARG A 32 18.85 0.73 -21.94
C ARG A 32 20.27 1.22 -21.55
N LYS A 33 20.34 2.30 -20.78
CA LYS A 33 21.61 2.92 -20.35
C LYS A 33 22.27 2.19 -19.17
N PHE A 34 21.51 1.36 -18.44
CA PHE A 34 21.95 0.76 -17.18
C PHE A 34 21.79 -0.76 -17.21
N LYS A 35 22.89 -1.47 -17.16
CA LYS A 35 22.94 -2.94 -17.17
C LYS A 35 23.48 -3.49 -15.84
N GLY A 36 23.19 -4.76 -15.57
CA GLY A 36 23.73 -5.50 -14.44
C GLY A 36 22.82 -5.56 -13.21
N VAL A 37 23.02 -6.60 -12.42
CA VAL A 37 22.15 -6.95 -11.26
C VAL A 37 22.14 -5.85 -10.18
N ASN A 38 23.25 -5.16 -9.95
CA ASN A 38 23.33 -4.08 -8.97
C ASN A 38 22.46 -2.87 -9.36
N ASN A 39 22.38 -2.53 -10.65
CA ASN A 39 21.43 -1.51 -11.12
C ASN A 39 20.00 -1.96 -10.94
N TYR A 40 19.71 -3.23 -11.26
CA TYR A 40 18.40 -3.82 -11.14
C TYR A 40 17.89 -3.85 -9.69
N LEU A 41 18.74 -4.24 -8.72
CA LEU A 41 18.32 -4.44 -7.32
C LEU A 41 18.42 -3.16 -6.47
N THR A 42 19.45 -2.33 -6.65
CA THR A 42 19.78 -1.22 -5.72
C THR A 42 20.16 0.09 -6.42
N ALA A 43 19.90 0.21 -7.73
CA ALA A 43 20.26 1.39 -8.54
C ALA A 43 21.73 1.86 -8.30
N ASN A 44 22.66 0.89 -8.14
CA ASN A 44 24.08 1.10 -7.81
C ASN A 44 24.33 1.93 -6.53
N ARG A 45 23.35 2.06 -5.63
CA ARG A 45 23.43 2.83 -4.38
C ARG A 45 23.87 4.29 -4.60
N ASN A 46 23.42 4.89 -5.69
CA ASN A 46 23.79 6.26 -6.07
C ASN A 46 22.56 7.11 -6.43
N VAL A 47 21.51 7.02 -5.62
CA VAL A 47 20.28 7.81 -5.80
C VAL A 47 20.39 9.07 -4.95
N GLY A 48 20.22 10.24 -5.60
CA GLY A 48 20.26 11.55 -4.97
C GLY A 48 18.95 11.94 -4.28
N LEU A 49 18.94 13.08 -3.60
CA LEU A 49 17.84 13.56 -2.76
C LEU A 49 16.50 13.65 -3.53
N PHE A 50 16.48 14.36 -4.66
CA PHE A 50 15.26 14.54 -5.45
C PHE A 50 14.66 13.20 -5.88
N SER A 51 15.43 12.37 -6.59
CA SER A 51 14.96 11.08 -7.09
C SER A 51 14.57 10.10 -5.98
N LEU A 52 15.25 10.14 -4.84
CA LEU A 52 14.89 9.29 -3.72
C LEU A 52 13.58 9.73 -3.06
N THR A 53 13.40 11.04 -2.87
CA THR A 53 12.18 11.61 -2.27
C THR A 53 10.97 11.37 -3.16
N THR A 54 11.06 11.72 -4.45
CA THR A 54 9.96 11.50 -5.40
C THR A 54 9.58 10.04 -5.52
N SER A 55 10.56 9.14 -5.56
CA SER A 55 10.31 7.71 -5.64
C SER A 55 9.72 7.14 -4.32
N LEU A 56 10.13 7.63 -3.14
CA LEU A 56 9.53 7.25 -1.86
C LEU A 56 8.07 7.70 -1.77
N VAL A 57 7.78 8.94 -2.17
CA VAL A 57 6.41 9.48 -2.15
C VAL A 57 5.54 8.79 -3.18
N ALA A 58 5.99 8.66 -4.43
CA ALA A 58 5.23 8.03 -5.50
C ALA A 58 4.88 6.56 -5.20
N SER A 59 5.80 5.81 -4.57
CA SER A 59 5.53 4.43 -4.18
C SER A 59 4.69 4.28 -2.90
N ALA A 60 4.60 5.33 -2.08
CA ALA A 60 3.72 5.37 -0.94
C ALA A 60 2.30 5.80 -1.29
N LEU A 61 2.14 6.63 -2.34
CA LEU A 61 0.86 7.14 -2.82
C LEU A 61 0.41 6.33 -4.05
N GLY A 62 -0.22 5.17 -3.83
CA GLY A 62 -0.87 4.39 -4.88
C GLY A 62 -2.30 4.87 -5.17
N ALA A 63 -3.00 4.22 -6.11
CA ALA A 63 -4.40 4.52 -6.38
C ALA A 63 -5.31 4.30 -5.17
N TRP A 64 -4.89 3.52 -4.20
CA TRP A 64 -5.59 3.27 -2.95
C TRP A 64 -5.94 4.55 -2.18
N ILE A 65 -5.12 5.62 -2.30
CA ILE A 65 -5.40 6.89 -1.60
C ILE A 65 -6.72 7.54 -2.04
N LEU A 66 -7.15 7.25 -3.27
CA LEU A 66 -8.39 7.78 -3.86
C LEU A 66 -9.65 7.10 -3.29
N PHE A 67 -9.51 5.94 -2.62
CA PHE A 67 -10.60 5.10 -2.16
C PHE A 67 -10.55 4.84 -0.65
N GLY A 68 -9.46 4.23 -0.17
CA GLY A 68 -9.34 3.70 1.18
C GLY A 68 -9.52 4.73 2.29
N PRO A 69 -8.80 5.86 2.30
CA PRO A 69 -8.94 6.89 3.32
C PRO A 69 -10.35 7.48 3.39
N ALA A 70 -10.97 7.72 2.23
CA ALA A 70 -12.34 8.23 2.15
C ALA A 70 -13.35 7.21 2.72
N ALA A 71 -13.24 5.93 2.32
CA ALA A 71 -14.08 4.87 2.85
C ALA A 71 -13.97 4.73 4.37
N ALA A 72 -12.75 4.72 4.89
CA ALA A 72 -12.49 4.61 6.33
C ALA A 72 -13.09 5.77 7.13
N ALA A 73 -13.05 6.97 6.58
CA ALA A 73 -13.49 8.19 7.23
C ALA A 73 -15.02 8.26 7.41
N THR A 74 -15.81 7.60 6.56
CA THR A 74 -17.28 7.62 6.65
C THR A 74 -17.83 6.97 7.93
N TRP A 75 -17.10 5.97 8.48
CA TRP A 75 -17.51 5.28 9.70
C TRP A 75 -16.57 5.53 10.90
N GLY A 76 -15.30 5.78 10.62
CA GLY A 76 -14.28 6.02 11.64
C GLY A 76 -14.01 7.51 11.91
N GLY A 77 -14.64 8.42 11.19
CA GLY A 77 -14.52 9.86 11.40
C GLY A 77 -13.07 10.36 11.38
N ILE A 78 -12.84 11.44 12.13
CA ILE A 78 -11.53 12.10 12.19
C ILE A 78 -10.42 11.19 12.72
N GLY A 79 -10.74 10.23 13.60
CA GLY A 79 -9.76 9.27 14.09
C GLY A 79 -9.24 8.37 12.98
N ALA A 80 -10.10 7.87 12.08
CA ALA A 80 -9.69 7.10 10.91
C ALA A 80 -8.80 7.93 9.98
N VAL A 81 -9.16 9.19 9.72
CA VAL A 81 -8.38 10.11 8.88
C VAL A 81 -6.96 10.32 9.44
N ILE A 82 -6.86 10.60 10.74
CA ILE A 82 -5.58 10.79 11.42
C ILE A 82 -4.77 9.48 11.43
N GLY A 83 -5.42 8.37 11.83
CA GLY A 83 -4.76 7.06 11.92
C GLY A 83 -4.21 6.59 10.59
N TYR A 84 -4.99 6.76 9.51
CA TYR A 84 -4.57 6.41 8.16
C TYR A 84 -3.38 7.27 7.69
N SER A 85 -3.49 8.58 7.87
CA SER A 85 -2.44 9.53 7.45
C SER A 85 -1.12 9.30 8.17
N LEU A 86 -1.17 9.14 9.49
CA LEU A 86 0.01 8.86 10.30
C LEU A 86 0.53 7.44 10.06
N GLY A 87 -0.36 6.45 9.93
CA GLY A 87 0.03 5.06 9.63
C GLY A 87 0.79 4.94 8.32
N THR A 88 0.38 5.69 7.29
CA THR A 88 1.08 5.72 6.00
C THR A 88 2.45 6.36 6.09
N ALA A 89 2.58 7.48 6.79
CA ALA A 89 3.78 8.29 6.79
C ALA A 89 4.79 7.93 7.89
N PHE A 90 4.33 7.49 9.06
CA PHE A 90 5.18 7.23 10.24
C PHE A 90 6.30 6.21 9.99
N PRO A 91 6.13 5.18 9.16
CA PRO A 91 7.23 4.31 8.75
C PRO A 91 8.44 5.03 8.17
N MET A 92 8.26 6.19 7.53
CA MET A 92 9.38 7.00 7.04
C MET A 92 10.30 7.43 8.19
N ILE A 93 9.73 7.79 9.35
CA ILE A 93 10.51 8.14 10.54
C ILE A 93 11.23 6.92 11.11
N PHE A 94 10.56 5.76 11.19
CA PHE A 94 11.20 4.52 11.64
C PHE A 94 12.34 4.09 10.72
N LEU A 95 12.18 4.24 9.41
CA LEU A 95 13.22 3.88 8.44
C LEU A 95 14.48 4.77 8.55
N ILE A 96 14.42 5.95 9.16
CA ILE A 96 15.62 6.73 9.47
C ILE A 96 16.52 5.94 10.44
N TYR A 97 15.94 5.38 11.49
CA TYR A 97 16.68 4.66 12.53
C TYR A 97 17.05 3.24 12.08
N PHE A 98 16.08 2.48 11.61
CA PHE A 98 16.29 1.11 11.14
C PHE A 98 17.15 1.07 9.88
N GLY A 99 16.94 1.99 8.95
CA GLY A 99 17.75 2.12 7.74
C GLY A 99 19.20 2.46 8.03
N LYS A 100 19.48 3.34 9.01
CA LYS A 100 20.84 3.59 9.49
C LYS A 100 21.49 2.31 9.99
N LYS A 101 20.79 1.60 10.89
CA LYS A 101 21.29 0.37 11.50
C LYS A 101 21.58 -0.71 10.47
N ILE A 102 20.63 -0.99 9.59
CA ILE A 102 20.77 -2.05 8.59
C ILE A 102 21.89 -1.74 7.58
N ARG A 103 22.03 -0.47 7.16
CA ARG A 103 23.13 -0.05 6.25
C ARG A 103 24.50 -0.14 6.92
N THR A 104 24.58 0.04 8.23
CA THR A 104 25.83 -0.08 9.00
C THR A 104 26.22 -1.54 9.22
N GLU A 105 25.26 -2.37 9.66
CA GLU A 105 25.52 -3.79 9.96
C GLU A 105 25.56 -4.67 8.70
N PHE A 106 24.86 -4.25 7.64
CA PHE A 106 24.73 -5.00 6.40
C PHE A 106 24.85 -4.11 5.15
N PRO A 107 26.00 -3.47 4.92
CA PRO A 107 26.16 -2.45 3.86
C PRO A 107 26.00 -3.00 2.44
N LYS A 108 26.21 -4.29 2.20
CA LYS A 108 26.07 -4.96 0.90
C LYS A 108 24.69 -5.58 0.69
N GLY A 109 23.78 -5.48 1.66
CA GLY A 109 22.43 -6.02 1.58
C GLY A 109 21.55 -5.29 0.56
N SER A 110 20.39 -5.87 0.24
CA SER A 110 19.41 -5.32 -0.70
C SER A 110 17.98 -5.49 -0.22
N SER A 111 17.76 -6.26 0.87
CA SER A 111 16.44 -6.48 1.46
C SER A 111 16.49 -6.51 2.99
N LEU A 112 15.33 -6.26 3.62
CA LEU A 112 15.11 -6.53 5.03
C LEU A 112 15.25 -8.03 5.32
N ILE A 113 14.73 -8.87 4.45
CA ILE A 113 14.68 -10.32 4.58
C ILE A 113 16.10 -10.91 4.60
N GLU A 114 17.00 -10.38 3.80
CA GLU A 114 18.40 -10.79 3.80
C GLU A 114 19.09 -10.53 5.15
N PHE A 115 18.75 -9.42 5.81
CA PHE A 115 19.21 -9.13 7.17
C PHE A 115 18.61 -10.13 8.17
N MET A 116 17.31 -10.44 8.05
CA MET A 116 16.65 -11.43 8.91
C MET A 116 17.27 -12.83 8.77
N ARG A 117 17.67 -13.24 7.57
CA ARG A 117 18.36 -14.49 7.32
C ARG A 117 19.67 -14.63 8.12
N LYS A 118 20.42 -13.55 8.28
CA LYS A 118 21.64 -13.54 9.11
C LYS A 118 21.32 -13.70 10.60
N LYS A 119 20.20 -13.17 11.03
CA LYS A 119 19.85 -13.08 12.44
C LYS A 119 19.10 -14.30 12.96
N PHE A 120 18.20 -14.82 12.16
CA PHE A 120 17.35 -15.96 12.49
C PHE A 120 17.77 -17.21 11.71
N GLY A 121 17.31 -18.35 12.18
CA GLY A 121 17.47 -19.61 11.48
C GLY A 121 16.63 -19.72 10.22
N LYS A 122 16.75 -20.88 9.55
CA LYS A 122 16.15 -21.10 8.23
C LYS A 122 14.61 -21.12 8.23
N SER A 123 13.99 -21.57 9.32
CA SER A 123 12.52 -21.73 9.36
C SER A 123 11.82 -20.38 9.45
N LEU A 124 12.26 -19.52 10.36
CA LEU A 124 11.67 -18.19 10.53
C LEU A 124 11.94 -17.29 9.32
N PHE A 125 13.15 -17.33 8.77
CA PHE A 125 13.48 -16.63 7.55
C PHE A 125 12.53 -16.99 6.39
N LYS A 126 12.26 -18.28 6.17
CA LYS A 126 11.34 -18.74 5.11
C LYS A 126 9.92 -18.27 5.34
N LEU A 127 9.45 -18.30 6.60
CA LEU A 127 8.12 -17.81 6.95
C LEU A 127 8.00 -16.33 6.64
N ILE A 128 8.95 -15.49 7.09
CA ILE A 128 8.92 -14.04 6.85
C ILE A 128 9.00 -13.73 5.34
N LEU A 129 9.85 -14.45 4.59
CA LEU A 129 9.94 -14.28 3.14
C LEU A 129 8.61 -14.60 2.43
N LEU A 130 8.00 -15.74 2.77
CA LEU A 130 6.71 -16.15 2.19
C LEU A 130 5.62 -15.12 2.49
N MET A 131 5.50 -14.71 3.76
CA MET A 131 4.52 -13.72 4.19
C MET A 131 4.73 -12.37 3.49
N THR A 132 6.01 -11.93 3.37
CA THR A 132 6.34 -10.67 2.68
C THR A 132 5.95 -10.71 1.20
N ILE A 133 6.24 -11.80 0.49
CA ILE A 133 5.83 -11.96 -0.91
C ILE A 133 4.30 -12.00 -1.02
N PHE A 134 3.64 -12.71 -0.10
CA PHE A 134 2.19 -12.90 -0.16
C PHE A 134 1.43 -11.60 0.09
N TYR A 135 1.79 -10.82 1.11
CA TYR A 135 1.11 -9.54 1.33
C TYR A 135 1.33 -8.55 0.18
N MET A 136 2.56 -8.52 -0.37
CA MET A 136 2.84 -7.65 -1.52
C MET A 136 2.08 -8.09 -2.79
N PHE A 137 1.84 -9.39 -2.94
CA PHE A 137 0.97 -9.91 -3.98
C PHE A 137 -0.49 -9.45 -3.80
N ILE A 138 -1.03 -9.50 -2.56
CA ILE A 138 -2.39 -8.99 -2.30
C ILE A 138 -2.45 -7.48 -2.57
N PHE A 139 -1.41 -6.74 -2.17
CA PHE A 139 -1.30 -5.32 -2.43
C PHE A 139 -1.30 -5.02 -3.95
N LEU A 140 -0.59 -5.84 -4.75
CA LEU A 140 -0.63 -5.76 -6.20
C LEU A 140 -2.04 -5.98 -6.75
N CYS A 141 -2.77 -6.97 -6.23
CA CYS A 141 -4.16 -7.21 -6.61
C CYS A 141 -5.05 -5.99 -6.30
N ALA A 142 -4.89 -5.40 -5.13
CA ALA A 142 -5.67 -4.23 -4.70
C ALA A 142 -5.41 -3.00 -5.59
N GLU A 143 -4.16 -2.72 -5.93
CA GLU A 143 -3.78 -1.59 -6.79
C GLU A 143 -4.33 -1.73 -8.21
N VAL A 144 -4.21 -2.92 -8.80
CA VAL A 144 -4.75 -3.16 -10.14
C VAL A 144 -6.29 -3.13 -10.13
N THR A 145 -6.91 -3.60 -9.04
CA THR A 145 -8.36 -3.49 -8.85
C THR A 145 -8.78 -2.01 -8.75
N ALA A 146 -8.05 -1.21 -7.99
CA ALA A 146 -8.37 0.20 -7.76
C ALA A 146 -8.44 0.99 -9.07
N VAL A 147 -7.43 0.89 -9.93
CA VAL A 147 -7.44 1.58 -11.22
C VAL A 147 -8.52 1.02 -12.16
N SER A 148 -8.77 -0.28 -12.13
CA SER A 148 -9.82 -0.89 -12.95
C SER A 148 -11.21 -0.40 -12.54
N VAL A 149 -11.47 -0.34 -11.24
CA VAL A 149 -12.73 0.21 -10.69
C VAL A 149 -12.86 1.69 -11.01
N LEU A 150 -11.79 2.48 -10.90
CA LEU A 150 -11.78 3.88 -11.28
C LEU A 150 -12.21 4.10 -12.73
N ILE A 151 -11.57 3.40 -13.66
CA ILE A 151 -11.85 3.53 -15.09
C ILE A 151 -13.28 3.05 -15.42
N ASN A 152 -13.71 1.95 -14.81
CA ASN A 152 -15.08 1.46 -14.95
C ASN A 152 -16.10 2.47 -14.42
N TYR A 153 -15.85 3.10 -13.28
CA TYR A 153 -16.73 4.10 -12.68
C TYR A 153 -16.95 5.30 -13.62
N ILE A 154 -15.90 5.77 -14.29
CA ILE A 154 -15.93 6.95 -15.13
C ILE A 154 -16.51 6.66 -16.52
N SER A 155 -16.19 5.51 -17.13
CA SER A 155 -16.45 5.23 -18.54
C SER A 155 -17.22 3.94 -18.84
N GLY A 156 -17.48 3.12 -17.85
CA GLY A 156 -18.08 1.80 -18.04
C GLY A 156 -17.15 0.77 -18.71
N THR A 157 -15.86 1.07 -18.87
CA THR A 157 -14.89 0.12 -19.42
C THR A 157 -14.78 -1.10 -18.50
N GLU A 158 -14.80 -2.31 -19.08
CA GLU A 158 -14.71 -3.54 -18.32
C GLU A 158 -13.39 -3.62 -17.51
N LEU A 159 -13.48 -4.11 -16.27
CA LEU A 159 -12.36 -4.14 -15.33
C LEU A 159 -11.13 -4.86 -15.89
N TRP A 160 -11.34 -6.00 -16.55
CA TRP A 160 -10.26 -6.83 -17.08
C TRP A 160 -9.46 -6.13 -18.18
N ILE A 161 -10.08 -5.24 -18.96
CA ILE A 161 -9.38 -4.52 -20.05
C ILE A 161 -8.34 -3.57 -19.44
N THR A 162 -8.75 -2.76 -18.46
CA THR A 162 -7.84 -1.85 -17.75
C THR A 162 -6.75 -2.62 -17.03
N ALA A 163 -7.11 -3.67 -16.28
CA ALA A 163 -6.15 -4.51 -15.57
C ALA A 163 -5.08 -5.09 -16.51
N LEU A 164 -5.49 -5.61 -17.68
CA LEU A 164 -4.59 -6.16 -18.67
C LEU A 164 -3.60 -5.12 -19.20
N ILE A 165 -4.10 -3.96 -19.63
CA ILE A 165 -3.27 -2.91 -20.23
C ILE A 165 -2.24 -2.41 -19.22
N VAL A 166 -2.67 -2.11 -17.98
CA VAL A 166 -1.80 -1.57 -16.94
C VAL A 166 -0.74 -2.61 -16.53
N LEU A 167 -1.11 -3.86 -16.34
CA LEU A 167 -0.15 -4.92 -16.00
C LEU A 167 0.86 -5.15 -17.14
N LEU A 168 0.41 -5.27 -18.39
CA LEU A 168 1.32 -5.48 -19.53
C LEU A 168 2.30 -4.31 -19.67
N ALA A 169 1.82 -3.07 -19.58
CA ALA A 169 2.65 -1.89 -19.67
C ALA A 169 3.71 -1.86 -18.57
N THR A 170 3.29 -2.07 -17.33
CA THR A 170 4.18 -2.00 -16.16
C THR A 170 5.21 -3.14 -16.16
N LEU A 171 4.78 -4.36 -16.44
CA LEU A 171 5.68 -5.51 -16.51
C LEU A 171 6.76 -5.34 -17.60
N THR A 172 6.41 -4.76 -18.74
CA THR A 172 7.32 -4.63 -19.88
C THR A 172 8.58 -3.85 -19.54
N TYR A 173 8.48 -2.70 -18.87
CA TYR A 173 9.68 -1.92 -18.52
C TYR A 173 10.30 -2.33 -17.18
N THR A 174 9.49 -2.76 -16.21
CA THR A 174 9.98 -3.09 -14.87
C THR A 174 10.82 -4.37 -14.88
N LEU A 175 10.37 -5.42 -15.58
CA LEU A 175 11.13 -6.66 -15.72
C LEU A 175 12.43 -6.48 -16.53
N TYR A 176 12.53 -5.42 -17.33
CA TYR A 176 13.75 -5.09 -18.06
C TYR A 176 14.71 -4.24 -17.24
N GLY A 177 14.22 -3.16 -16.61
CA GLY A 177 15.05 -2.12 -15.98
C GLY A 177 15.17 -2.18 -14.46
N GLY A 178 14.30 -2.93 -13.78
CA GLY A 178 14.30 -3.06 -12.32
C GLY A 178 14.16 -1.72 -11.58
N LEU A 179 14.78 -1.62 -10.40
CA LEU A 179 14.67 -0.45 -9.52
C LEU A 179 15.12 0.86 -10.20
N ARG A 180 16.12 0.80 -11.08
CA ARG A 180 16.60 2.01 -11.76
C ARG A 180 15.56 2.60 -12.70
N ALA A 181 14.81 1.75 -13.41
CA ALA A 181 13.71 2.18 -14.26
C ALA A 181 12.55 2.74 -13.42
N SER A 182 12.16 2.01 -12.37
CA SER A 182 11.11 2.43 -11.45
C SER A 182 11.39 3.83 -10.86
N ILE A 183 12.56 4.07 -10.28
CA ILE A 183 12.91 5.40 -9.75
C ILE A 183 12.84 6.50 -10.83
N PHE A 184 13.22 6.20 -12.06
CA PHE A 184 13.15 7.19 -13.13
C PHE A 184 11.70 7.49 -13.53
N THR A 185 10.86 6.48 -13.71
CA THR A 185 9.43 6.66 -13.99
C THR A 185 8.71 7.34 -12.82
N ASP A 186 9.02 6.98 -11.57
CA ASP A 186 8.50 7.63 -10.37
C ASP A 186 8.78 9.13 -10.36
N ASN A 187 9.95 9.59 -10.80
CA ASN A 187 10.27 11.02 -10.85
C ASN A 187 9.30 11.78 -11.77
N ILE A 188 8.98 11.19 -12.92
CA ILE A 188 8.06 11.80 -13.89
C ILE A 188 6.62 11.69 -13.40
N GLN A 189 6.23 10.52 -12.94
CA GLN A 189 4.90 10.26 -12.38
C GLN A 189 4.62 11.18 -11.20
N MET A 190 5.58 11.38 -10.29
CA MET A 190 5.40 12.26 -9.13
C MET A 190 5.15 13.72 -9.52
N ILE A 191 5.77 14.21 -10.60
CA ILE A 191 5.46 15.56 -11.13
C ILE A 191 4.01 15.61 -11.62
N VAL A 192 3.58 14.63 -12.40
CA VAL A 192 2.21 14.53 -12.91
C VAL A 192 1.22 14.42 -11.75
N ILE A 193 1.46 13.50 -10.81
CA ILE A 193 0.64 13.28 -9.61
C ILE A 193 0.51 14.59 -8.82
N SER A 194 1.63 15.27 -8.53
CA SER A 194 1.61 16.52 -7.74
C SER A 194 0.77 17.62 -8.39
N ILE A 195 0.92 17.80 -9.69
CA ILE A 195 0.13 18.80 -10.44
C ILE A 195 -1.35 18.44 -10.42
N LEU A 196 -1.71 17.19 -10.72
CA LEU A 196 -3.09 16.76 -10.80
C LEU A 196 -3.78 16.69 -9.43
N LEU A 197 -3.07 16.29 -8.38
CA LEU A 197 -3.58 16.39 -7.00
C LEU A 197 -3.83 17.84 -6.60
N LEU A 198 -2.88 18.73 -6.89
CA LEU A 198 -3.04 20.15 -6.57
C LEU A 198 -4.24 20.76 -7.29
N ILE A 199 -4.40 20.48 -8.59
CA ILE A 199 -5.58 20.91 -9.37
C ILE A 199 -6.86 20.36 -8.73
N SER A 200 -6.89 19.07 -8.38
CA SER A 200 -8.06 18.44 -7.75
C SER A 200 -8.39 19.05 -6.38
N ILE A 201 -7.37 19.33 -5.55
CA ILE A 201 -7.54 19.99 -4.26
C ILE A 201 -8.12 21.40 -4.43
N ILE A 202 -7.51 22.21 -5.30
CA ILE A 202 -7.99 23.57 -5.58
C ILE A 202 -9.43 23.55 -6.11
N TYR A 203 -9.73 22.64 -7.03
CA TYR A 203 -11.06 22.50 -7.59
C TYR A 203 -12.11 22.15 -6.51
N ILE A 204 -11.85 21.14 -5.69
CA ILE A 204 -12.74 20.75 -4.59
C ILE A 204 -12.97 21.92 -3.63
N LEU A 205 -11.90 22.60 -3.20
CA LEU A 205 -12.00 23.72 -2.26
C LEU A 205 -12.80 24.90 -2.85
N SER A 206 -12.70 25.12 -4.18
CA SER A 206 -13.40 26.23 -4.87
C SER A 206 -14.87 25.93 -5.16
N ASN A 207 -15.25 24.63 -5.35
CA ASN A 207 -16.60 24.25 -5.81
C ASN A 207 -17.47 23.59 -4.75
N THR A 208 -16.95 23.31 -3.57
CA THR A 208 -17.74 22.81 -2.44
C THR A 208 -18.28 23.91 -1.54
N GLU A 209 -18.02 25.17 -1.88
CA GLU A 209 -18.41 26.34 -1.11
C GLU A 209 -17.92 26.19 0.36
N ASN A 210 -18.78 26.47 1.35
CA ASN A 210 -18.48 26.32 2.77
C ASN A 210 -18.62 24.85 3.27
N ASN A 211 -18.97 23.90 2.40
CA ASN A 211 -19.19 22.51 2.79
C ASN A 211 -17.87 21.74 3.06
N PHE A 212 -16.75 22.22 2.55
CA PHE A 212 -15.44 21.61 2.84
C PHE A 212 -14.83 22.20 4.13
N SER A 213 -15.54 22.01 5.24
CA SER A 213 -15.14 22.55 6.55
C SER A 213 -15.50 21.62 7.70
N PHE A 214 -14.82 21.76 8.82
CA PHE A 214 -15.16 21.07 10.08
C PHE A 214 -16.55 21.50 10.59
N GLU A 215 -16.92 22.77 10.46
CA GLU A 215 -18.20 23.30 10.87
C GLU A 215 -19.35 22.62 10.13
N PHE A 216 -19.22 22.39 8.83
CA PHE A 216 -20.24 21.68 8.04
C PHE A 216 -20.41 20.25 8.53
N ILE A 217 -19.30 19.53 8.79
CA ILE A 217 -19.37 18.15 9.31
C ILE A 217 -19.98 18.15 10.71
N GLU A 218 -19.64 19.10 11.57
CA GLU A 218 -20.21 19.20 12.91
C GLU A 218 -21.72 19.43 12.90
N GLN A 219 -22.21 20.24 11.96
CA GLN A 219 -23.65 20.49 11.79
C GLN A 219 -24.40 19.27 11.25
N LYS A 220 -23.80 18.49 10.32
CA LYS A 220 -24.47 17.37 9.63
C LYS A 220 -24.28 16.02 10.33
N ASN A 221 -23.05 15.74 10.75
CA ASN A 221 -22.61 14.49 11.36
C ASN A 221 -21.62 14.72 12.52
N PRO A 222 -22.06 15.34 13.64
CA PRO A 222 -21.17 15.71 14.75
C PRO A 222 -20.40 14.54 15.34
N GLN A 223 -20.96 13.32 15.24
CA GLN A 223 -20.32 12.11 15.72
C GLN A 223 -18.98 11.83 15.04
N LEU A 224 -18.79 12.20 13.75
CA LEU A 224 -17.54 11.97 13.01
C LEU A 224 -16.36 12.82 13.56
N LEU A 225 -16.67 13.92 14.25
CA LEU A 225 -15.68 14.78 14.89
C LEU A 225 -15.59 14.58 16.41
N SER A 226 -16.54 13.81 16.98
CA SER A 226 -16.64 13.66 18.44
C SER A 226 -15.49 12.86 19.02
N GLY A 227 -14.87 13.41 20.04
CA GLY A 227 -13.85 12.74 20.85
C GLY A 227 -14.42 11.58 21.70
N SER A 228 -15.72 11.43 21.86
CA SER A 228 -16.37 10.30 22.56
C SER A 228 -16.85 9.18 21.61
N TYR A 229 -16.71 9.35 20.32
CA TYR A 229 -17.17 8.37 19.33
C TYR A 229 -16.22 7.16 19.27
N ALA A 230 -16.63 6.04 19.85
CA ALA A 230 -15.80 4.84 19.96
C ALA A 230 -15.24 4.31 18.62
N PRO A 231 -16.01 4.28 17.50
CA PRO A 231 -15.47 3.89 16.20
C PRO A 231 -14.30 4.76 15.73
N SER A 232 -14.25 6.04 16.13
CA SER A 232 -13.14 6.93 15.78
C SER A 232 -11.80 6.47 16.35
N TYR A 233 -11.77 6.05 17.61
CA TYR A 233 -10.55 5.53 18.24
C TYR A 233 -10.15 4.17 17.68
N THR A 234 -11.12 3.26 17.57
CA THR A 234 -10.84 1.91 17.08
C THR A 234 -10.37 1.94 15.62
N ALA A 235 -11.00 2.75 14.77
CA ALA A 235 -10.55 2.95 13.39
C ALA A 235 -9.18 3.61 13.33
N GLY A 236 -8.97 4.70 14.07
CA GLY A 236 -7.71 5.42 14.09
C GLY A 236 -6.52 4.52 14.47
N LEU A 237 -6.67 3.76 15.55
CA LEU A 237 -5.63 2.81 15.98
C LEU A 237 -5.47 1.65 14.99
N THR A 238 -6.56 1.13 14.43
CA THR A 238 -6.51 0.07 13.42
C THR A 238 -5.67 0.52 12.21
N PHE A 239 -6.03 1.64 11.59
CA PHE A 239 -5.32 2.11 10.41
C PHE A 239 -3.88 2.54 10.72
N PHE A 240 -3.63 3.11 11.89
CA PHE A 240 -2.27 3.40 12.30
C PHE A 240 -1.42 2.13 12.41
N ILE A 241 -1.90 1.10 13.13
CA ILE A 241 -1.16 -0.14 13.33
C ILE A 241 -1.01 -0.90 12.01
N ALA A 242 -2.10 -1.08 11.27
CA ALA A 242 -2.17 -1.84 10.04
C ALA A 242 -1.23 -1.27 8.97
N VAL A 243 -1.46 -0.01 8.62
CA VAL A 243 -0.74 0.63 7.51
C VAL A 243 0.73 0.90 7.87
N ALA A 244 1.03 1.24 9.14
CA ALA A 244 2.43 1.39 9.57
C ALA A 244 3.19 0.06 9.50
N ALA A 245 2.59 -1.05 9.95
CA ALA A 245 3.22 -2.36 9.86
C ALA A 245 3.55 -2.73 8.42
N THR A 246 2.60 -2.58 7.49
CA THR A 246 2.76 -2.92 6.08
C THR A 246 3.86 -2.10 5.42
N ASN A 247 3.87 -0.79 5.63
CA ASN A 247 4.90 0.08 5.06
C ASN A 247 6.31 -0.20 5.62
N LEU A 248 6.43 -0.70 6.86
CA LEU A 248 7.70 -1.15 7.42
C LEU A 248 8.23 -2.42 6.75
N PHE A 249 7.35 -3.31 6.26
CA PHE A 249 7.75 -4.51 5.52
C PHE A 249 7.86 -4.30 4.02
N HIS A 250 7.40 -3.15 3.51
CA HIS A 250 7.39 -2.90 2.08
C HIS A 250 8.80 -2.93 1.49
N GLN A 251 9.12 -4.00 0.76
CA GLN A 251 10.46 -4.21 0.21
C GLN A 251 10.90 -3.07 -0.72
N GLY A 252 9.97 -2.41 -1.41
CA GLY A 252 10.26 -1.21 -2.18
C GLY A 252 10.88 -0.09 -1.35
N ASN A 253 10.43 0.12 -0.12
CA ASN A 253 11.03 1.08 0.81
C ASN A 253 12.45 0.66 1.20
N TRP A 254 12.68 -0.62 1.49
CA TRP A 254 14.01 -1.14 1.81
C TRP A 254 14.98 -1.07 0.63
N GLN A 255 14.51 -1.30 -0.60
CA GLN A 255 15.32 -1.07 -1.78
C GLN A 255 15.79 0.38 -1.88
N ARG A 256 14.90 1.34 -1.59
CA ARG A 256 15.22 2.77 -1.57
C ARG A 256 16.17 3.14 -0.43
N VAL A 257 16.01 2.51 0.74
CA VAL A 257 16.98 2.63 1.85
C VAL A 257 18.38 2.24 1.37
N TYR A 258 18.51 1.13 0.65
CA TYR A 258 19.82 0.69 0.11
C TYR A 258 20.27 1.47 -1.12
N ALA A 259 19.35 2.03 -1.92
CA ALA A 259 19.66 2.79 -3.13
C ALA A 259 20.21 4.20 -2.85
N ALA A 260 19.92 4.76 -1.69
CA ALA A 260 20.37 6.10 -1.29
C ALA A 260 21.91 6.24 -1.36
N LYS A 261 22.41 7.34 -1.93
CA LYS A 261 23.82 7.62 -2.07
C LYS A 261 24.57 7.62 -0.73
N ASN A 262 23.96 8.22 0.30
CA ASN A 262 24.49 8.23 1.66
C ASN A 262 23.35 8.34 2.70
N TYR A 263 23.71 8.26 3.98
CA TYR A 263 22.72 8.33 5.07
C TYR A 263 22.04 9.70 5.19
N GLN A 264 22.76 10.80 4.92
CA GLN A 264 22.19 12.14 5.01
C GLN A 264 21.07 12.34 3.98
N ILE A 265 21.30 11.92 2.73
CA ILE A 265 20.30 11.93 1.68
C ILE A 265 19.10 11.05 2.07
N LEU A 266 19.35 9.85 2.60
CA LEU A 266 18.27 8.97 3.08
C LEU A 266 17.42 9.64 4.15
N LYS A 267 18.05 10.21 5.18
CA LYS A 267 17.36 10.91 6.27
C LYS A 267 16.51 12.07 5.76
N GLN A 268 17.08 12.93 4.92
CA GLN A 268 16.37 14.08 4.34
C GLN A 268 15.21 13.64 3.47
N SER A 269 15.41 12.65 2.59
CA SER A 269 14.34 12.13 1.73
C SER A 269 13.17 11.56 2.52
N LEU A 270 13.46 10.78 3.57
CA LEU A 270 12.42 10.20 4.43
C LEU A 270 11.65 11.27 5.20
N LEU A 271 12.32 12.29 5.72
CA LEU A 271 11.65 13.41 6.40
C LEU A 271 10.75 14.21 5.44
N ILE A 272 11.26 14.56 4.26
CA ILE A 272 10.46 15.29 3.26
C ILE A 272 9.27 14.45 2.85
N SER A 273 9.45 13.14 2.62
CA SER A 273 8.36 12.22 2.26
C SER A 273 7.28 12.18 3.35
N PHE A 274 7.66 12.13 4.63
CA PHE A 274 6.71 12.18 5.74
C PHE A 274 5.81 13.43 5.66
N PHE A 275 6.40 14.61 5.50
CA PHE A 275 5.65 15.86 5.45
C PHE A 275 4.81 16.05 4.17
N ILE A 276 5.09 15.32 3.10
CA ILE A 276 4.27 15.30 1.89
C ILE A 276 3.09 14.31 2.04
N ILE A 277 3.36 13.11 2.56
CA ILE A 277 2.36 12.03 2.63
C ILE A 277 1.24 12.36 3.60
N VAL A 278 1.56 12.89 4.80
CA VAL A 278 0.55 13.18 5.83
C VAL A 278 -0.58 14.08 5.32
N PRO A 279 -0.32 15.28 4.79
CA PRO A 279 -1.41 16.15 4.34
C PRO A 279 -2.19 15.60 3.15
N VAL A 280 -1.54 14.86 2.24
CA VAL A 280 -2.22 14.27 1.09
C VAL A 280 -3.22 13.20 1.56
N VAL A 281 -2.80 12.25 2.39
CA VAL A 281 -3.69 11.19 2.88
C VAL A 281 -4.78 11.75 3.80
N PHE A 282 -4.44 12.76 4.61
CA PHE A 282 -5.42 13.48 5.44
C PHE A 282 -6.51 14.13 4.56
N PHE A 283 -6.12 14.85 3.52
CA PHE A 283 -7.07 15.47 2.61
C PHE A 283 -7.99 14.42 1.96
N MET A 284 -7.45 13.30 1.50
CA MET A 284 -8.25 12.23 0.91
C MET A 284 -9.25 11.63 1.91
N GLY A 285 -8.85 11.42 3.16
CA GLY A 285 -9.79 10.98 4.20
C GLY A 285 -10.85 12.04 4.50
N PHE A 286 -10.46 13.31 4.56
CA PHE A 286 -11.39 14.39 4.82
C PHE A 286 -12.47 14.53 3.73
N THR A 287 -12.12 14.27 2.44
CA THR A 287 -13.12 14.22 1.36
C THR A 287 -14.22 13.19 1.62
N GLY A 288 -13.87 12.04 2.23
CA GLY A 288 -14.86 11.01 2.61
C GLY A 288 -15.83 11.49 3.66
N MET A 289 -15.36 12.18 4.71
CA MET A 289 -16.22 12.75 5.74
C MET A 289 -17.16 13.82 5.16
N VAL A 290 -16.67 14.71 4.32
CA VAL A 290 -17.47 15.77 3.68
C VAL A 290 -18.51 15.15 2.74
N SER A 291 -18.11 14.24 1.87
CA SER A 291 -19.02 13.58 0.93
C SER A 291 -20.12 12.81 1.65
N PHE A 292 -19.79 12.06 2.70
CA PHE A 292 -20.75 11.36 3.53
C PHE A 292 -21.72 12.32 4.26
N SER A 293 -21.23 13.48 4.66
CA SER A 293 -22.06 14.51 5.31
C SER A 293 -23.01 15.21 4.33
N ILE A 294 -22.69 15.22 3.03
CA ILE A 294 -23.57 15.71 1.97
C ILE A 294 -24.64 14.66 1.65
N ASP A 295 -24.23 13.42 1.42
CA ASP A 295 -25.13 12.32 1.06
C ASP A 295 -24.63 10.97 1.62
N PRO A 296 -25.20 10.52 2.75
CA PRO A 296 -24.83 9.24 3.37
C PRO A 296 -25.17 7.99 2.55
N SER A 297 -26.00 8.11 1.49
CA SER A 297 -26.39 6.98 0.64
C SER A 297 -25.32 6.61 -0.41
N GLN A 298 -24.34 7.46 -0.61
CA GLN A 298 -23.26 7.24 -1.59
C GLN A 298 -22.30 6.16 -1.13
N ARG A 299 -21.64 5.54 -2.12
CA ARG A 299 -20.59 4.56 -1.83
C ARG A 299 -19.45 5.24 -1.04
N PRO A 300 -19.07 4.69 0.13
CA PRO A 300 -18.07 5.29 1.01
C PRO A 300 -16.70 5.54 0.34
N ASP A 301 -16.31 4.64 -0.56
CA ASP A 301 -15.03 4.68 -1.26
C ASP A 301 -14.96 5.71 -2.41
N LEU A 302 -16.08 6.32 -2.78
CA LEU A 302 -16.17 7.29 -3.87
C LEU A 302 -16.15 8.75 -3.39
N GLY A 303 -15.93 9.03 -2.11
CA GLY A 303 -16.04 10.38 -1.53
C GLY A 303 -15.21 11.45 -2.27
N PHE A 304 -13.97 11.14 -2.64
CA PHE A 304 -13.15 12.04 -3.43
C PHE A 304 -13.75 12.33 -4.81
N PHE A 305 -14.21 11.29 -5.49
CA PHE A 305 -14.78 11.41 -6.85
C PHE A 305 -16.10 12.15 -6.86
N THR A 306 -16.93 11.95 -5.86
CA THR A 306 -18.21 12.65 -5.71
C THR A 306 -18.03 14.15 -5.61
N LEU A 307 -17.05 14.60 -4.82
CA LEU A 307 -16.76 16.03 -4.69
C LEU A 307 -16.13 16.60 -5.96
N LEU A 308 -15.20 15.86 -6.57
CA LEU A 308 -14.46 16.33 -7.75
C LEU A 308 -15.31 16.30 -9.04
N LEU A 309 -16.20 15.34 -9.18
CA LEU A 309 -17.04 15.14 -10.37
C LEU A 309 -18.45 15.73 -10.22
N LYS A 310 -18.70 16.56 -9.22
CA LYS A 310 -20.01 17.18 -8.97
C LYS A 310 -20.60 17.83 -10.24
N GLU A 311 -19.77 18.52 -11.03
CA GLU A 311 -20.18 19.19 -12.26
C GLU A 311 -20.07 18.30 -13.51
N GLN A 312 -19.67 17.04 -13.37
CA GLN A 312 -19.60 16.02 -14.43
C GLN A 312 -18.87 16.48 -15.70
N THR A 313 -17.79 17.25 -15.57
CA THR A 313 -17.04 17.75 -16.72
C THR A 313 -16.12 16.66 -17.28
N GLN A 314 -16.09 16.56 -18.62
CA GLN A 314 -15.19 15.63 -19.31
C GLN A 314 -13.72 15.89 -18.95
N THR A 315 -13.31 17.14 -18.84
CA THR A 315 -11.92 17.52 -18.49
C THR A 315 -11.49 16.96 -17.14
N LEU A 316 -12.33 17.08 -16.11
CA LEU A 316 -12.02 16.52 -14.79
C LEU A 316 -11.94 15.00 -14.81
N SER A 317 -12.84 14.36 -15.58
CA SER A 317 -12.80 12.90 -15.76
C SER A 317 -11.47 12.44 -16.39
N LEU A 318 -10.97 13.18 -17.39
CA LEU A 318 -9.68 12.90 -18.02
C LEU A 318 -8.51 13.08 -17.03
N LEU A 319 -8.52 14.17 -16.25
CA LEU A 319 -7.49 14.42 -15.23
C LEU A 319 -7.43 13.31 -14.18
N ILE A 320 -8.60 12.83 -13.72
CA ILE A 320 -8.67 11.74 -12.73
C ILE A 320 -8.14 10.43 -13.32
N ILE A 321 -8.45 10.10 -14.57
CA ILE A 321 -7.91 8.91 -15.23
C ILE A 321 -6.38 8.96 -15.26
N ILE A 322 -5.81 10.12 -15.67
CA ILE A 322 -4.36 10.29 -15.74
C ILE A 322 -3.74 10.22 -14.33
N LEU A 323 -4.38 10.81 -13.32
CA LEU A 323 -3.95 10.73 -11.93
C LEU A 323 -3.95 9.29 -11.43
N GLY A 324 -5.07 8.58 -11.59
CA GLY A 324 -5.20 7.20 -11.14
C GLY A 324 -4.20 6.27 -11.84
N LEU A 325 -3.99 6.40 -13.14
CA LEU A 325 -2.99 5.65 -13.88
C LEU A 325 -1.56 5.94 -13.39
N SER A 326 -1.24 7.23 -13.16
CA SER A 326 0.09 7.60 -12.67
C SER A 326 0.39 7.03 -11.29
N LEU A 327 -0.59 7.10 -10.37
CA LEU A 327 -0.51 6.50 -9.02
C LEU A 327 -0.35 4.98 -9.10
N THR A 328 -1.22 4.31 -9.86
CA THR A 328 -1.18 2.84 -9.98
C THR A 328 0.10 2.35 -10.62
N ILE A 329 0.52 2.92 -11.76
CA ILE A 329 1.69 2.42 -12.49
C ILE A 329 2.95 2.55 -11.64
N SER A 330 3.11 3.64 -10.88
CA SER A 330 4.23 3.81 -9.93
C SER A 330 4.23 2.77 -8.81
N THR A 331 3.06 2.47 -8.25
CA THR A 331 2.98 1.50 -7.16
C THR A 331 3.12 0.07 -7.67
N VAL A 332 2.49 -0.28 -8.78
CA VAL A 332 2.57 -1.61 -9.40
C VAL A 332 4.02 -1.92 -9.83
N ASP A 333 4.74 -0.97 -10.44
CA ASP A 333 6.13 -1.19 -10.82
C ASP A 333 7.04 -1.40 -9.60
N THR A 334 6.79 -0.65 -8.54
CA THR A 334 7.50 -0.83 -7.26
C THR A 334 7.23 -2.21 -6.65
N LEU A 335 5.98 -2.67 -6.63
CA LEU A 335 5.61 -4.00 -6.10
C LEU A 335 6.24 -5.13 -6.94
N VAL A 336 6.12 -5.06 -8.25
CA VAL A 336 6.72 -6.02 -9.19
C VAL A 336 8.24 -6.10 -9.01
N ASN A 337 8.91 -4.95 -8.95
CA ASN A 337 10.35 -4.88 -8.75
C ASN A 337 10.77 -5.41 -7.38
N ALA A 338 10.03 -5.08 -6.34
CA ALA A 338 10.29 -5.49 -4.97
C ALA A 338 10.13 -7.01 -4.80
N ILE A 339 9.04 -7.60 -5.30
CA ILE A 339 8.83 -9.06 -5.27
C ILE A 339 9.92 -9.77 -6.10
N SER A 340 10.25 -9.24 -7.29
CA SER A 340 11.35 -9.78 -8.11
C SER A 340 12.67 -9.77 -7.36
N SER A 341 12.99 -8.68 -6.65
CA SER A 341 14.23 -8.57 -5.88
C SER A 341 14.31 -9.57 -4.74
N LEU A 342 13.22 -9.78 -4.00
CA LEU A 342 13.14 -10.81 -2.96
C LEU A 342 13.37 -12.21 -3.54
N PHE A 343 12.79 -12.49 -4.70
CA PHE A 343 13.00 -13.78 -5.36
C PHE A 343 14.45 -13.98 -5.80
N VAL A 344 15.08 -12.96 -6.39
CA VAL A 344 16.49 -13.02 -6.85
C VAL A 344 17.46 -13.18 -5.68
N VAL A 345 17.27 -12.41 -4.59
CA VAL A 345 18.22 -12.35 -3.47
C VAL A 345 17.94 -13.45 -2.46
N ASP A 346 16.71 -13.53 -1.99
CA ASP A 346 16.32 -14.37 -0.86
C ASP A 346 15.80 -15.74 -1.34
N GLY A 347 15.19 -15.81 -2.51
CA GLY A 347 14.81 -17.05 -3.17
C GLY A 347 16.04 -17.93 -3.49
N LYS A 348 17.15 -17.34 -3.92
CA LYS A 348 18.42 -18.06 -4.12
C LYS A 348 18.89 -18.78 -2.84
N ALA A 349 18.67 -18.19 -1.69
CA ALA A 349 19.03 -18.79 -0.40
C ALA A 349 18.06 -19.89 0.06
N THR A 350 16.82 -19.84 -0.45
CA THR A 350 15.72 -20.75 -0.07
C THR A 350 15.67 -21.97 -0.96
N PHE A 351 15.75 -21.75 -2.27
CA PHE A 351 15.67 -22.81 -3.29
C PHE A 351 17.10 -23.27 -3.65
N LYS A 352 17.42 -24.50 -3.29
CA LYS A 352 18.70 -25.13 -3.68
C LYS A 352 18.63 -25.60 -5.13
N LEU A 353 18.50 -24.67 -6.08
CA LEU A 353 18.55 -24.97 -7.49
C LEU A 353 20.00 -25.12 -7.97
N ASN A 354 20.20 -25.62 -9.18
CA ASN A 354 21.54 -25.79 -9.77
C ASN A 354 22.37 -24.50 -9.70
N LYS A 355 23.69 -24.64 -9.53
CA LYS A 355 24.63 -23.50 -9.44
C LYS A 355 24.55 -22.54 -10.64
N ASN A 356 24.14 -23.05 -11.82
CA ASN A 356 24.02 -22.29 -13.06
C ASN A 356 22.64 -21.66 -13.28
N THR A 357 21.72 -21.71 -12.30
CA THR A 357 20.38 -21.15 -12.46
C THR A 357 20.43 -19.62 -12.51
N ASP A 358 19.89 -19.06 -13.59
CA ASP A 358 19.67 -17.62 -13.71
C ASP A 358 18.42 -17.21 -12.91
N TYR A 359 18.66 -16.81 -11.65
CA TYR A 359 17.59 -16.38 -10.74
C TYR A 359 16.86 -15.12 -11.21
N LEU A 360 17.53 -14.25 -11.98
CA LEU A 360 16.89 -13.06 -12.55
C LEU A 360 15.87 -13.48 -13.63
N LYS A 361 16.23 -14.41 -14.49
CA LYS A 361 15.30 -14.97 -15.50
C LYS A 361 14.14 -15.71 -14.83
N LEU A 362 14.42 -16.51 -13.81
CA LEU A 362 13.41 -17.24 -13.07
C LEU A 362 12.44 -16.30 -12.32
N SER A 363 12.94 -15.21 -11.74
CA SER A 363 12.09 -14.21 -11.08
C SER A 363 11.12 -13.54 -12.05
N LYS A 364 11.51 -13.33 -13.31
CA LYS A 364 10.62 -12.78 -14.34
C LYS A 364 9.43 -13.71 -14.62
N TYR A 365 9.68 -15.01 -14.74
CA TYR A 365 8.59 -16.00 -14.92
C TYR A 365 7.67 -16.05 -13.69
N PHE A 366 8.25 -16.00 -12.49
CA PHE A 366 7.48 -15.97 -11.26
C PHE A 366 6.59 -14.72 -11.19
N ILE A 367 7.13 -13.53 -11.52
CA ILE A 367 6.35 -12.28 -11.56
C ILE A 367 5.23 -12.35 -12.59
N ILE A 368 5.48 -12.88 -13.79
CA ILE A 368 4.43 -13.05 -14.80
C ILE A 368 3.32 -13.95 -14.27
N ALA A 369 3.66 -15.07 -13.61
CA ALA A 369 2.68 -15.98 -13.04
C ALA A 369 1.80 -15.31 -11.97
N ILE A 370 2.40 -14.61 -11.01
CA ILE A 370 1.62 -13.90 -9.95
C ILE A 370 0.82 -12.73 -10.52
N SER A 371 1.33 -12.05 -11.55
CA SER A 371 0.59 -10.97 -12.22
C SER A 371 -0.62 -11.49 -12.99
N LEU A 372 -0.53 -12.69 -13.55
CA LEU A 372 -1.69 -13.36 -14.18
C LEU A 372 -2.77 -13.66 -13.13
N VAL A 373 -2.39 -14.14 -11.95
CA VAL A 373 -3.36 -14.36 -10.85
C VAL A 373 -3.94 -13.01 -10.39
N SER A 374 -3.11 -11.97 -10.25
CA SER A 374 -3.56 -10.63 -9.92
C SER A 374 -4.56 -10.07 -10.95
N PHE A 375 -4.33 -10.31 -12.24
CA PHE A 375 -5.25 -9.96 -13.30
C PHE A 375 -6.65 -10.58 -13.10
N PHE A 376 -6.73 -11.88 -12.78
CA PHE A 376 -8.00 -12.53 -12.54
C PHE A 376 -8.71 -12.00 -11.30
N ILE A 377 -7.98 -11.69 -10.22
CA ILE A 377 -8.54 -11.10 -9.01
C ILE A 377 -9.06 -9.69 -9.30
N ALA A 378 -8.29 -8.85 -9.97
CA ALA A 378 -8.67 -7.49 -10.31
C ALA A 378 -9.89 -7.44 -11.24
N SER A 379 -10.04 -8.41 -12.13
CA SER A 379 -11.20 -8.53 -13.03
C SER A 379 -12.53 -8.79 -12.29
N LYS A 380 -12.49 -9.18 -11.01
CA LYS A 380 -13.68 -9.39 -10.18
C LYS A 380 -14.15 -8.15 -9.43
N GLY A 381 -13.32 -7.13 -9.29
CA GLY A 381 -13.67 -5.89 -8.62
C GLY A 381 -13.97 -6.05 -7.13
N PHE A 382 -13.16 -6.82 -6.41
CA PHE A 382 -13.28 -6.96 -4.96
C PHE A 382 -13.14 -5.62 -4.26
N ASP A 383 -13.69 -5.52 -3.03
CA ASP A 383 -13.54 -4.33 -2.20
C ASP A 383 -12.07 -3.99 -1.95
N ILE A 384 -11.69 -2.76 -2.31
CA ILE A 384 -10.29 -2.32 -2.31
C ILE A 384 -9.76 -2.20 -0.88
N LEU A 385 -10.56 -1.61 0.03
CA LEU A 385 -10.18 -1.46 1.43
C LEU A 385 -10.00 -2.82 2.10
N TYR A 386 -10.89 -3.78 1.81
CA TYR A 386 -10.79 -5.13 2.35
C TYR A 386 -9.51 -5.85 1.92
N LEU A 387 -9.13 -5.74 0.63
CA LEU A 387 -7.88 -6.33 0.13
C LEU A 387 -6.65 -5.75 0.84
N PHE A 388 -6.62 -4.44 1.06
CA PHE A 388 -5.53 -3.80 1.79
C PHE A 388 -5.48 -4.25 3.25
N LEU A 389 -6.61 -4.24 3.95
CA LEU A 389 -6.69 -4.71 5.33
C LEU A 389 -6.26 -6.18 5.48
N LEU A 390 -6.60 -7.03 4.52
CA LEU A 390 -6.14 -8.41 4.50
C LEU A 390 -4.61 -8.51 4.36
N ALA A 391 -4.01 -7.71 3.47
CA ALA A 391 -2.56 -7.63 3.33
C ALA A 391 -1.88 -7.13 4.62
N ASP A 392 -2.46 -6.12 5.23
CA ASP A 392 -1.94 -5.47 6.44
C ASP A 392 -1.91 -6.44 7.64
N LEU A 393 -2.90 -7.32 7.77
CA LEU A 393 -2.99 -8.28 8.86
C LEU A 393 -1.74 -9.20 8.92
N PHE A 394 -1.25 -9.65 7.75
CA PHE A 394 -0.02 -10.45 7.71
C PHE A 394 1.17 -9.68 8.29
N CYS A 395 1.33 -8.41 7.93
CA CYS A 395 2.44 -7.60 8.40
C CYS A 395 2.37 -7.34 9.90
N CYS A 396 1.17 -7.14 10.45
CA CYS A 396 0.95 -6.94 11.87
C CYS A 396 1.45 -8.09 12.73
N ALA A 397 1.26 -9.33 12.28
CA ALA A 397 1.64 -10.50 13.06
C ALA A 397 3.17 -10.66 13.25
N PHE A 398 3.98 -10.09 12.36
CA PHE A 398 5.42 -10.22 12.48
C PHE A 398 6.18 -8.91 12.72
N VAL A 399 5.49 -7.74 12.71
CA VAL A 399 6.13 -6.44 12.89
C VAL A 399 6.92 -6.35 14.21
N TYR A 400 6.30 -6.69 15.33
CA TYR A 400 6.97 -6.62 16.62
C TYR A 400 8.15 -7.59 16.67
N THR A 401 7.94 -8.84 16.30
CA THR A 401 8.98 -9.89 16.33
C THR A 401 10.21 -9.51 15.53
N VAL A 402 10.01 -9.01 14.32
CA VAL A 402 11.12 -8.62 13.43
C VAL A 402 11.84 -7.40 13.97
N PHE A 403 11.15 -6.29 14.23
CA PHE A 403 11.81 -5.04 14.60
C PHE A 403 12.36 -5.03 16.03
N TYR A 404 11.72 -5.73 16.97
CA TYR A 404 12.29 -5.98 18.30
C TYR A 404 13.62 -6.71 18.21
N SER A 405 13.75 -7.64 17.29
CA SER A 405 14.97 -8.40 17.09
C SER A 405 16.14 -7.56 16.57
N PHE A 406 15.92 -6.38 15.98
CA PHE A 406 17.01 -5.47 15.60
C PHE A 406 17.88 -5.05 16.78
N TYR A 407 17.27 -4.91 17.95
CA TYR A 407 17.94 -4.44 19.17
C TYR A 407 18.17 -5.56 20.18
N ASN A 408 17.43 -6.66 20.10
CA ASN A 408 17.56 -7.79 21.01
C ASN A 408 18.18 -9.01 20.33
N LYS A 409 19.43 -9.34 20.73
CA LYS A 409 20.15 -10.49 20.19
C LYS A 409 19.67 -11.83 20.72
N GLY A 410 18.96 -11.86 21.87
CA GLY A 410 18.51 -13.07 22.55
C GLY A 410 17.18 -13.64 22.07
N VAL A 411 16.58 -13.13 21.00
CA VAL A 411 15.31 -13.67 20.49
C VAL A 411 15.51 -15.07 19.94
N ASN A 412 14.84 -16.05 20.58
CA ASN A 412 14.87 -17.44 20.17
C ASN A 412 14.01 -17.67 18.92
N GLU A 413 14.56 -18.30 17.87
CA GLU A 413 13.87 -18.56 16.60
C GLU A 413 12.55 -19.32 16.79
N LYS A 414 12.52 -20.37 17.61
CA LYS A 414 11.32 -21.19 17.84
C LYS A 414 10.22 -20.39 18.51
N VAL A 415 10.58 -19.57 19.50
CA VAL A 415 9.63 -18.69 20.20
C VAL A 415 9.08 -17.64 19.27
N ALA A 416 9.93 -17.00 18.47
CA ALA A 416 9.54 -16.02 17.47
C ALA A 416 8.59 -16.62 16.40
N TYR A 417 8.91 -17.84 15.93
CA TYR A 417 8.06 -18.56 14.96
C TYR A 417 6.66 -18.83 15.52
N VAL A 418 6.60 -19.41 16.74
CA VAL A 418 5.33 -19.72 17.41
C VAL A 418 4.54 -18.44 17.71
N ALA A 419 5.20 -17.39 18.16
CA ALA A 419 4.57 -16.10 18.43
C ALA A 419 3.88 -15.53 17.19
N ILE A 420 4.55 -15.51 16.03
CA ILE A 420 3.99 -15.06 14.76
C ILE A 420 2.77 -15.90 14.36
N ILE A 421 2.87 -17.24 14.45
CA ILE A 421 1.77 -18.13 14.06
C ILE A 421 0.55 -17.91 14.97
N ILE A 422 0.74 -17.76 16.28
CA ILE A 422 -0.36 -17.47 17.22
C ILE A 422 -0.98 -16.10 16.90
N GLY A 423 -0.17 -15.09 16.63
CA GLY A 423 -0.66 -13.77 16.23
C GLY A 423 -1.49 -13.82 14.94
N LEU A 424 -1.02 -14.55 13.92
CA LEU A 424 -1.75 -14.74 12.66
C LEU A 424 -3.08 -15.47 12.88
N ILE A 425 -3.06 -16.60 13.56
CA ILE A 425 -4.28 -17.40 13.80
C ILE A 425 -5.29 -16.55 14.60
N GLY A 426 -4.85 -15.92 15.69
CA GLY A 426 -5.73 -15.07 16.50
C GLY A 426 -6.29 -13.88 15.70
N GLY A 427 -5.46 -13.23 14.89
CA GLY A 427 -5.87 -12.16 14.00
C GLY A 427 -6.91 -12.63 12.99
N PHE A 428 -6.67 -13.74 12.28
CA PHE A 428 -7.60 -14.28 11.28
C PHE A 428 -8.92 -14.77 11.88
N LEU A 429 -8.91 -15.34 13.07
CA LEU A 429 -10.14 -15.76 13.75
C LEU A 429 -11.09 -14.58 14.02
N LEU A 430 -10.53 -13.40 14.28
CA LEU A 430 -11.29 -12.17 14.55
C LEU A 430 -11.49 -11.30 13.30
N PHE A 431 -10.71 -11.51 12.23
CA PHE A 431 -10.78 -10.70 11.02
C PHE A 431 -12.16 -10.84 10.37
N PRO A 432 -12.85 -9.72 10.08
CA PRO A 432 -14.20 -9.77 9.52
C PRO A 432 -14.20 -10.33 8.10
N PHE A 433 -15.32 -10.93 7.69
CA PHE A 433 -15.56 -11.30 6.29
C PHE A 433 -15.75 -10.04 5.42
N PRO A 434 -15.73 -10.16 4.08
CA PRO A 434 -15.81 -9.01 3.17
C PRO A 434 -17.00 -8.06 3.36
N ASP A 435 -18.07 -8.55 3.96
CA ASP A 435 -19.25 -7.77 4.32
C ASP A 435 -19.14 -7.06 5.69
N PHE A 436 -18.02 -7.22 6.38
CA PHE A 436 -17.74 -6.71 7.73
C PHE A 436 -18.76 -7.10 8.80
N SER A 437 -19.66 -8.06 8.53
CA SER A 437 -20.79 -8.40 9.40
C SER A 437 -20.43 -9.35 10.54
N LYS A 438 -19.47 -10.23 10.32
CA LYS A 438 -19.04 -11.29 11.24
C LYS A 438 -17.61 -11.73 10.93
N SER A 439 -17.00 -12.47 11.86
CA SER A 439 -15.72 -13.14 11.67
C SER A 439 -15.86 -14.66 11.86
N LEU A 440 -14.79 -15.39 11.62
CA LEU A 440 -14.80 -16.85 11.85
C LEU A 440 -15.07 -17.17 13.33
N LEU A 441 -14.47 -16.44 14.27
CA LEU A 441 -14.71 -16.64 15.70
C LEU A 441 -16.12 -16.13 16.11
N VAL A 442 -16.44 -14.88 15.71
CA VAL A 442 -17.66 -14.20 16.14
C VAL A 442 -18.71 -14.25 15.03
N GLY A 443 -19.80 -14.94 15.28
CA GLY A 443 -20.92 -15.13 14.36
C GLY A 443 -20.87 -16.45 13.56
N VAL A 444 -19.75 -17.20 13.59
CA VAL A 444 -19.68 -18.57 13.05
C VAL A 444 -19.45 -19.59 14.18
N LEU A 445 -18.36 -19.45 14.93
CA LEU A 445 -18.04 -20.39 16.02
C LEU A 445 -18.71 -20.01 17.33
N MET A 446 -18.93 -18.73 17.59
CA MET A 446 -19.57 -18.20 18.80
C MET A 446 -20.71 -17.26 18.43
N SER A 447 -21.79 -17.26 19.22
CA SER A 447 -22.94 -16.36 19.00
C SER A 447 -22.52 -14.89 19.03
N LYS A 448 -23.10 -14.07 18.15
CA LYS A 448 -22.93 -12.61 18.17
C LYS A 448 -23.38 -12.00 19.50
N ASP A 449 -24.39 -12.56 20.15
CA ASP A 449 -24.95 -12.05 21.39
C ASP A 449 -23.93 -12.07 22.55
N LEU A 450 -23.01 -13.03 22.54
CA LEU A 450 -21.91 -13.10 23.51
C LEU A 450 -20.93 -11.92 23.34
N PHE A 451 -20.87 -11.35 22.13
CA PHE A 451 -20.01 -10.24 21.76
C PHE A 451 -20.80 -8.98 21.38
N ALA A 452 -22.07 -8.90 21.80
CA ALA A 452 -22.98 -7.79 21.49
C ALA A 452 -22.38 -6.38 21.72
N PRO A 453 -21.46 -6.16 22.67
CA PRO A 453 -20.77 -4.88 22.82
C PRO A 453 -19.80 -4.57 21.68
N PHE A 454 -19.39 -5.57 20.90
CA PHE A 454 -18.39 -5.43 19.84
C PHE A 454 -19.09 -5.28 18.49
N VAL A 455 -19.17 -4.04 17.99
CA VAL A 455 -19.59 -3.77 16.62
C VAL A 455 -18.53 -4.24 15.62
N THR A 456 -18.85 -4.29 14.33
CA THR A 456 -17.94 -4.79 13.28
C THR A 456 -16.60 -4.07 13.24
N GLN A 457 -16.57 -2.74 13.46
CA GLN A 457 -15.35 -1.95 13.56
C GLN A 457 -14.48 -2.37 14.75
N SER A 458 -15.08 -2.78 15.84
CA SER A 458 -14.35 -3.30 17.01
C SER A 458 -13.75 -4.67 16.75
N LEU A 459 -14.40 -5.54 15.97
CA LEU A 459 -13.82 -6.83 15.53
C LEU A 459 -12.59 -6.61 14.67
N LEU A 460 -12.65 -5.69 13.74
CA LEU A 460 -11.49 -5.32 12.91
C LEU A 460 -10.34 -4.84 13.81
N PHE A 461 -10.60 -3.92 14.72
CA PHE A 461 -9.60 -3.42 15.67
C PHE A 461 -8.99 -4.56 16.52
N LEU A 462 -9.81 -5.43 17.10
CA LEU A 462 -9.33 -6.56 17.90
C LEU A 462 -8.47 -7.51 17.08
N SER A 463 -8.83 -7.78 15.83
CA SER A 463 -8.03 -8.59 14.91
C SER A 463 -6.60 -8.05 14.79
N PHE A 464 -6.43 -6.76 14.54
CA PHE A 464 -5.12 -6.12 14.40
C PHE A 464 -4.36 -6.03 15.74
N VAL A 465 -5.06 -5.75 16.84
CA VAL A 465 -4.45 -5.75 18.18
C VAL A 465 -3.92 -7.13 18.54
N VAL A 466 -4.73 -8.17 18.33
CA VAL A 466 -4.32 -9.56 18.63
C VAL A 466 -3.15 -9.96 17.74
N ALA A 467 -3.23 -9.71 16.42
CA ALA A 467 -2.15 -10.03 15.50
C ALA A 467 -0.82 -9.37 15.90
N THR A 468 -0.86 -8.11 16.36
CA THR A 468 0.34 -7.31 16.64
C THR A 468 0.90 -7.58 18.04
N PHE A 469 0.05 -7.59 19.06
CA PHE A 469 0.50 -7.58 20.46
C PHE A 469 0.63 -8.97 21.08
N PHE A 470 -0.07 -10.01 20.61
CA PHE A 470 0.14 -11.37 21.12
C PHE A 470 1.56 -11.87 20.86
N PRO A 471 2.14 -11.69 19.65
CA PRO A 471 3.57 -11.97 19.46
C PRO A 471 4.48 -11.21 20.43
N ALA A 472 4.17 -9.94 20.73
CA ALA A 472 4.93 -9.13 21.66
C ALA A 472 4.89 -9.70 23.07
N ILE A 473 3.71 -10.04 23.57
CA ILE A 473 3.51 -10.61 24.91
C ILE A 473 4.28 -11.93 25.04
N ILE A 474 4.16 -12.84 24.07
CA ILE A 474 4.84 -14.14 24.09
C ILE A 474 6.36 -13.97 24.14
N LEU A 475 6.91 -13.04 23.37
CA LEU A 475 8.35 -12.76 23.36
C LEU A 475 8.85 -12.14 24.65
N LEU A 476 8.05 -11.29 25.30
CA LEU A 476 8.41 -10.64 26.55
C LEU A 476 8.36 -11.62 27.74
N ILE A 477 7.34 -12.49 27.80
CA ILE A 477 7.21 -13.52 28.87
C ILE A 477 8.35 -14.54 28.82
N LYS A 478 8.76 -14.97 27.62
CA LYS A 478 9.83 -15.97 27.47
C LYS A 478 11.25 -15.38 27.49
N LYS A 479 11.40 -14.11 27.71
CA LYS A 479 12.71 -13.48 27.95
C LYS A 479 13.19 -13.66 29.38
N ASN A 480 12.26 -13.91 30.32
CA ASN A 480 12.52 -14.28 31.71
C ASN A 480 12.61 -15.78 31.85
#